data_8c07b0469c76927bfcc332119b9949f8
#
_entry.id   8c07b0469c76927bfcc332119b9949f8
#
_cell.length_a   1.000
_cell.length_b   1.000
_cell.length_c   1.000
_cell.angle_alpha   90.00
_cell.angle_beta   90.00
_cell.angle_gamma   90.00
#
_symmetry.space_group_name_H-M   'P 1'
#
loop_
_entity.id
_entity.type
_entity.pdbx_description
1 polymer ?
#
loop_
_entity_poly.entity_id
_entity_poly.type
_entity_poly.pdbx_seq_one_letter_code
_entity_poly.pdbx_strand_id
1 'polypeptide(L)'
;MAEDIGLMAHLMRRAGFGATYEELERRAEVGYEATVEELLHPEEQPELQMDVMNRYMHGWRDKQGLMANQGYWTYRMVNSPKQLEEKMCLFWHGIFCVGDSKCMRARQILIQLDKFRIQGFGNFETLLTYLATDPAMLYYLDNQLSHKEAVNENWGRELLELFSLSLIHI
;
A
#
# COMPACT_ATOMS: atom_id res chain seq x y z
N MET A 1 -31.96 7.38 5.10
CA MET A 1 -31.44 6.21 5.86
C MET A 1 -30.99 5.04 4.95
N ALA A 2 -31.88 4.32 4.26
CA ALA A 2 -31.41 3.17 3.43
C ALA A 2 -30.54 3.58 2.24
N GLU A 3 -30.82 4.69 1.59
CA GLU A 3 -30.02 5.26 0.51
C GLU A 3 -28.65 5.74 1.02
N ASP A 4 -28.61 6.35 2.18
CA ASP A 4 -27.38 6.82 2.83
C ASP A 4 -26.46 5.66 3.22
N ILE A 5 -27.01 4.55 3.72
CA ILE A 5 -26.25 3.32 4.03
C ILE A 5 -25.69 2.71 2.73
N GLY A 6 -26.46 2.71 1.64
CA GLY A 6 -26.01 2.24 0.34
C GLY A 6 -24.83 3.06 -0.22
N LEU A 7 -24.93 4.39 -0.12
CA LEU A 7 -23.89 5.32 -0.51
C LEU A 7 -22.63 5.15 0.37
N MET A 8 -22.83 5.02 1.68
CA MET A 8 -21.74 4.78 2.63
C MET A 8 -21.04 3.44 2.37
N ALA A 9 -21.80 2.38 2.09
CA ALA A 9 -21.25 1.08 1.71
C ALA A 9 -20.43 1.16 0.41
N HIS A 10 -20.86 1.99 -0.55
CA HIS A 10 -20.08 2.27 -1.76
C HIS A 10 -18.77 2.97 -1.42
N LEU A 11 -18.81 4.04 -0.62
CA LEU A 11 -17.62 4.77 -0.17
C LEU A 11 -16.61 3.83 0.49
N MET A 12 -17.05 3.04 1.48
CA MET A 12 -16.18 2.15 2.25
C MET A 12 -15.57 1.01 1.42
N ARG A 13 -16.23 0.57 0.35
CA ARG A 13 -15.62 -0.36 -0.61
C ARG A 13 -14.59 0.31 -1.53
N ARG A 14 -14.79 1.58 -1.88
CA ARG A 14 -13.86 2.33 -2.74
C ARG A 14 -12.65 2.84 -1.98
N ALA A 15 -12.86 3.43 -0.84
CA ALA A 15 -11.83 4.04 0.01
C ALA A 15 -11.19 3.06 1.01
N GLY A 16 -11.73 1.85 1.16
CA GLY A 16 -11.24 0.83 2.06
C GLY A 16 -11.53 -0.58 1.55
N PHE A 17 -11.73 -1.50 2.47
CA PHE A 17 -12.00 -2.92 2.20
C PHE A 17 -13.43 -3.33 2.61
N GLY A 18 -14.32 -2.36 2.76
CA GLY A 18 -15.68 -2.53 3.25
C GLY A 18 -15.82 -2.17 4.72
N ALA A 19 -17.03 -2.34 5.25
CA ALA A 19 -17.33 -2.10 6.66
C ALA A 19 -18.48 -3.01 7.09
N THR A 20 -18.60 -3.25 8.40
CA THR A 20 -19.77 -3.95 8.97
C THR A 20 -21.02 -3.08 8.85
N TYR A 21 -22.19 -3.70 8.94
CA TYR A 21 -23.46 -2.98 8.87
C TYR A 21 -23.58 -1.91 9.98
N GLU A 22 -23.17 -2.27 11.18
CA GLU A 22 -23.13 -1.36 12.34
C GLU A 22 -22.22 -0.13 12.08
N GLU A 23 -21.07 -0.35 11.48
CA GLU A 23 -20.15 0.73 11.11
C GLU A 23 -20.75 1.61 10.00
N LEU A 24 -21.46 1.02 9.04
CA LEU A 24 -22.14 1.77 7.99
C LEU A 24 -23.26 2.65 8.55
N GLU A 25 -24.04 2.15 9.51
CA GLU A 25 -25.08 2.95 10.19
C GLU A 25 -24.44 4.12 10.94
N ARG A 26 -23.40 3.87 11.74
CA ARG A 26 -22.69 4.92 12.47
C ARG A 26 -22.14 6.01 11.54
N ARG A 27 -21.54 5.62 10.42
CA ARG A 27 -20.98 6.56 9.44
C ARG A 27 -22.07 7.31 8.67
N ALA A 28 -23.19 6.68 8.40
CA ALA A 28 -24.35 7.34 7.78
C ALA A 28 -24.96 8.42 8.70
N GLU A 29 -24.94 8.22 10.02
CA GLU A 29 -25.35 9.24 10.99
C GLU A 29 -24.39 10.43 11.05
N VAL A 30 -23.07 10.18 10.93
CA VAL A 30 -22.03 11.22 10.89
C VAL A 30 -22.09 12.03 9.58
N GLY A 31 -22.42 11.37 8.47
CA GLY A 31 -22.57 11.97 7.15
C GLY A 31 -21.42 11.66 6.18
N TYR A 32 -21.71 11.82 4.89
CA TYR A 32 -20.79 11.41 3.81
C TYR A 32 -19.52 12.27 3.79
N GLU A 33 -19.66 13.59 3.76
CA GLU A 33 -18.52 14.51 3.71
C GLU A 33 -17.61 14.36 4.93
N ALA A 34 -18.19 14.25 6.12
CA ALA A 34 -17.41 14.06 7.35
C ALA A 34 -16.66 12.72 7.35
N THR A 35 -17.25 11.67 6.79
CA THR A 35 -16.57 10.38 6.61
C THR A 35 -15.44 10.48 5.58
N VAL A 36 -15.61 11.22 4.50
CA VAL A 36 -14.54 11.46 3.51
C VAL A 36 -13.38 12.20 4.16
N GLU A 37 -13.65 13.28 4.91
CA GLU A 37 -12.60 14.02 5.64
C GLU A 37 -11.85 13.12 6.63
N GLU A 38 -12.55 12.31 7.40
CA GLU A 38 -11.93 11.34 8.31
C GLU A 38 -10.99 10.39 7.58
N LEU A 39 -11.39 9.88 6.40
CA LEU A 39 -10.57 8.97 5.61
C LEU A 39 -9.34 9.65 4.99
N LEU A 40 -9.43 10.94 4.66
CA LEU A 40 -8.33 11.72 4.09
C LEU A 40 -7.26 12.10 5.12
N HIS A 41 -7.58 12.02 6.42
CA HIS A 41 -6.70 12.35 7.53
C HIS A 41 -6.30 11.10 8.35
N PRO A 42 -5.54 10.13 7.76
CA PRO A 42 -5.13 8.92 8.46
C PRO A 42 -4.24 9.20 9.68
N GLU A 43 -3.56 10.36 9.73
CA GLU A 43 -2.74 10.80 10.86
C GLU A 43 -3.55 11.06 12.12
N GLU A 44 -4.83 11.37 12.00
CA GLU A 44 -5.75 11.59 13.12
C GLU A 44 -6.36 10.28 13.64
N GLN A 45 -6.24 9.19 12.88
CA GLN A 45 -6.78 7.90 13.26
C GLN A 45 -5.86 7.15 14.23
N PRO A 46 -6.41 6.32 15.12
CA PRO A 46 -5.60 5.55 16.06
C PRO A 46 -4.70 4.55 15.33
N GLU A 47 -3.59 4.21 15.97
CA GLU A 47 -2.69 3.20 15.46
C GLU A 47 -3.31 1.80 15.56
N LEU A 48 -2.99 0.94 14.58
CA LEU A 48 -3.42 -0.44 14.57
C LEU A 48 -2.88 -1.20 15.78
N GLN A 49 -3.78 -1.84 16.52
CA GLN A 49 -3.39 -2.71 17.62
C GLN A 49 -2.75 -4.00 17.11
N MET A 50 -1.52 -4.26 17.56
CA MET A 50 -0.70 -5.37 17.08
C MET A 50 -0.68 -6.59 18.03
N ASP A 51 -1.52 -6.60 19.06
CA ASP A 51 -1.53 -7.65 20.08
C ASP A 51 -1.77 -9.05 19.52
N VAL A 52 -2.71 -9.18 18.60
CA VAL A 52 -3.03 -10.46 17.94
C VAL A 52 -1.84 -10.94 17.12
N MET A 53 -1.24 -10.06 16.32
CA MET A 53 -0.05 -10.38 15.53
C MET A 53 1.12 -10.79 16.42
N ASN A 54 1.34 -10.05 17.51
CA ASN A 54 2.41 -10.35 18.46
C ASN A 54 2.25 -11.72 19.15
N ARG A 55 1.00 -12.17 19.37
CA ARG A 55 0.72 -13.45 20.03
C ARG A 55 0.81 -14.64 19.09
N TYR A 56 0.33 -14.50 17.85
CA TYR A 56 0.06 -15.64 16.97
C TYR A 56 0.98 -15.73 15.76
N MET A 57 1.66 -14.64 15.38
CA MET A 57 2.53 -14.60 14.21
C MET A 57 3.94 -14.14 14.57
N HIS A 58 4.70 -15.00 15.21
CA HIS A 58 6.03 -14.69 15.75
C HIS A 58 7.05 -14.22 14.70
N GLY A 59 6.94 -14.65 13.46
CA GLY A 59 7.88 -14.28 12.38
C GLY A 59 7.66 -12.93 11.72
N TRP A 60 6.56 -12.22 12.02
CA TRP A 60 6.25 -10.98 11.31
C TRP A 60 7.21 -9.83 11.66
N ARG A 61 7.69 -9.77 12.92
CA ARG A 61 8.62 -8.72 13.37
C ARG A 61 9.97 -8.81 12.68
N ASP A 62 10.44 -10.01 12.43
CA ASP A 62 11.71 -10.23 11.74
C ASP A 62 11.61 -10.02 10.24
N LYS A 63 10.37 -9.89 9.72
CA LYS A 63 10.07 -9.64 8.30
C LYS A 63 10.81 -10.63 7.37
N GLN A 64 11.02 -11.87 7.83
CA GLN A 64 11.85 -12.84 7.11
C GLN A 64 11.07 -13.84 6.26
N GLY A 65 9.79 -14.04 6.56
CA GLY A 65 8.97 -15.02 5.86
C GLY A 65 7.89 -14.38 4.99
N LEU A 66 7.77 -14.80 3.73
CA LEU A 66 6.74 -14.32 2.81
C LEU A 66 5.33 -14.51 3.40
N MET A 67 5.03 -15.69 3.92
CA MET A 67 3.73 -16.01 4.52
C MET A 67 3.41 -15.12 5.72
N ALA A 68 4.39 -14.85 6.59
CA ALA A 68 4.23 -13.95 7.73
C ALA A 68 3.97 -12.50 7.27
N ASN A 69 4.63 -12.07 6.20
CA ASN A 69 4.45 -10.74 5.63
C ASN A 69 3.09 -10.58 4.96
N GLN A 70 2.63 -11.60 4.24
CA GLN A 70 1.29 -11.63 3.65
C GLN A 70 0.22 -11.60 4.74
N GLY A 71 0.37 -12.40 5.78
CA GLY A 71 -0.52 -12.41 6.94
C GLY A 71 -0.56 -11.06 7.65
N TYR A 72 0.60 -10.44 7.87
CA TYR A 72 0.71 -9.11 8.45
C TYR A 72 -0.03 -8.06 7.61
N TRP A 73 0.18 -8.03 6.30
CA TRP A 73 -0.48 -7.05 5.45
C TRP A 73 -1.99 -7.30 5.35
N THR A 74 -2.41 -8.56 5.24
CA THR A 74 -3.83 -8.93 5.27
C THR A 74 -4.48 -8.49 6.59
N TYR A 75 -3.81 -8.71 7.72
CA TYR A 75 -4.28 -8.26 9.02
C TYR A 75 -4.48 -6.74 9.06
N ARG A 76 -3.53 -5.97 8.50
CA ARG A 76 -3.66 -4.51 8.38
C ARG A 76 -4.86 -4.10 7.53
N MET A 77 -5.04 -4.69 6.34
CA MET A 77 -6.18 -4.37 5.47
C MET A 77 -7.53 -4.60 6.15
N VAL A 78 -7.63 -5.63 7.00
CA VAL A 78 -8.88 -5.98 7.69
C VAL A 78 -9.11 -5.15 8.94
N ASN A 79 -8.05 -4.84 9.70
CA ASN A 79 -8.20 -4.31 11.07
C ASN A 79 -7.68 -2.88 11.25
N SER A 80 -7.01 -2.29 10.26
CA SER A 80 -6.50 -0.93 10.39
C SER A 80 -7.65 0.08 10.44
N PRO A 81 -7.66 1.00 11.39
CA PRO A 81 -8.56 2.16 11.34
C PRO A 81 -8.29 3.06 10.14
N LYS A 82 -7.02 3.09 9.67
CA LYS A 82 -6.54 3.87 8.53
C LYS A 82 -6.83 3.17 7.20
N GLN A 83 -8.12 2.96 6.90
CA GLN A 83 -8.57 2.14 5.76
C GLN A 83 -8.12 2.68 4.41
N LEU A 84 -8.18 4.00 4.19
CA LEU A 84 -7.76 4.61 2.93
C LEU A 84 -6.23 4.53 2.77
N GLU A 85 -5.46 4.64 3.84
CA GLU A 85 -4.00 4.45 3.82
C GLU A 85 -3.62 3.05 3.29
N GLU A 86 -4.25 2.01 3.82
CA GLU A 86 -4.01 0.63 3.35
C GLU A 86 -4.51 0.41 1.92
N LYS A 87 -5.61 1.07 1.53
CA LYS A 87 -6.13 1.03 0.16
C LYS A 87 -5.18 1.70 -0.83
N MET A 88 -4.63 2.86 -0.48
CA MET A 88 -3.63 3.54 -1.29
C MET A 88 -2.31 2.77 -1.35
N CYS A 89 -1.91 2.14 -0.25
CA CYS A 89 -0.77 1.23 -0.24
C CYS A 89 -0.95 0.07 -1.24
N LEU A 90 -2.13 -0.55 -1.28
CA LEU A 90 -2.47 -1.60 -2.24
C LEU A 90 -2.50 -1.07 -3.68
N PHE A 91 -3.04 0.14 -3.89
CA PHE A 91 -3.07 0.79 -5.20
C PHE A 91 -1.64 1.00 -5.74
N TRP A 92 -0.75 1.60 -4.95
CA TRP A 92 0.63 1.83 -5.35
C TRP A 92 1.42 0.54 -5.55
N HIS A 93 1.18 -0.47 -4.72
CA HIS A 93 1.79 -1.78 -4.93
C HIS A 93 1.31 -2.45 -6.22
N GLY A 94 0.08 -2.19 -6.66
CA GLY A 94 -0.43 -2.67 -7.94
C GLY A 94 0.24 -2.01 -9.16
N ILE A 95 0.70 -0.77 -9.02
CA ILE A 95 1.42 -0.02 -10.07
C ILE A 95 2.92 -0.32 -10.03
N PHE A 96 3.53 -0.20 -8.85
CA PHE A 96 4.97 -0.37 -8.60
C PHE A 96 5.28 -1.75 -8.02
N CYS A 97 4.66 -2.78 -8.61
CA CYS A 97 4.75 -4.13 -8.07
C CYS A 97 6.19 -4.68 -8.12
N VAL A 98 6.56 -5.34 -7.04
CA VAL A 98 7.76 -6.15 -6.93
C VAL A 98 7.38 -7.56 -6.50
N GLY A 99 8.01 -8.57 -7.10
CA GLY A 99 7.74 -9.96 -6.79
C GLY A 99 8.77 -10.55 -5.84
N ASP A 100 8.32 -11.36 -4.89
CA ASP A 100 9.20 -12.06 -3.95
C ASP A 100 10.20 -13.01 -4.65
N SER A 101 9.83 -13.52 -5.82
CA SER A 101 10.69 -14.43 -6.60
C SER A 101 12.05 -13.85 -6.99
N LYS A 102 12.16 -12.52 -7.09
CA LYS A 102 13.41 -11.80 -7.38
C LYS A 102 13.98 -11.07 -6.18
N CYS A 103 13.14 -10.68 -5.23
CA CYS A 103 13.60 -10.01 -4.02
C CYS A 103 14.23 -11.02 -3.06
N MET A 104 15.49 -10.86 -2.75
CA MET A 104 16.24 -11.78 -1.87
C MET A 104 15.64 -11.88 -0.45
N ARG A 105 14.85 -10.90 -0.02
CA ARG A 105 14.27 -10.84 1.32
C ARG A 105 12.89 -10.20 1.28
N ALA A 106 11.88 -10.92 1.69
CA ALA A 106 10.51 -10.45 1.83
C ALA A 106 10.39 -9.17 2.70
N ARG A 107 11.34 -8.93 3.60
CA ARG A 107 11.45 -7.69 4.38
C ARG A 107 11.56 -6.42 3.51
N GLN A 108 12.23 -6.48 2.37
CA GLN A 108 12.38 -5.33 1.47
C GLN A 108 11.02 -4.89 0.92
N ILE A 109 10.17 -5.85 0.58
CA ILE A 109 8.79 -5.57 0.12
C ILE A 109 7.99 -4.87 1.22
N LEU A 110 8.09 -5.33 2.49
CA LEU A 110 7.39 -4.66 3.59
C LEU A 110 7.88 -3.23 3.82
N ILE A 111 9.18 -2.97 3.68
CA ILE A 111 9.74 -1.62 3.78
C ILE A 111 9.18 -0.73 2.67
N GLN A 112 9.06 -1.25 1.45
CA GLN A 112 8.42 -0.54 0.33
C GLN A 112 6.94 -0.23 0.64
N LEU A 113 6.18 -1.21 1.15
CA LEU A 113 4.78 -1.00 1.56
C LEU A 113 4.65 0.05 2.68
N ASP A 114 5.55 0.04 3.66
CA ASP A 114 5.57 1.08 4.72
C ASP A 114 5.81 2.48 4.12
N LYS A 115 6.63 2.59 3.07
CA LYS A 115 6.84 3.85 2.35
C LYS A 115 5.62 4.27 1.54
N PHE A 116 4.91 3.34 0.93
CA PHE A 116 3.66 3.65 0.24
C PHE A 116 2.59 4.19 1.20
N ARG A 117 2.53 3.71 2.45
CA ARG A 117 1.65 4.28 3.48
C ARG A 117 2.01 5.73 3.80
N ILE A 118 3.29 6.01 4.00
CA ILE A 118 3.77 7.35 4.38
C ILE A 118 3.67 8.34 3.22
N GLN A 119 3.96 7.91 2.00
CA GLN A 119 4.12 8.81 0.84
C GLN A 119 2.98 8.70 -0.17
N GLY A 120 2.09 7.72 -0.03
CA GLY A 120 1.06 7.42 -1.01
C GLY A 120 -0.01 8.49 -1.20
N PHE A 121 -0.16 9.42 -0.26
CA PHE A 121 -0.99 10.62 -0.35
C PHE A 121 -0.21 11.86 -0.79
N GLY A 122 1.10 11.74 -0.96
CA GLY A 122 1.98 12.86 -1.26
C GLY A 122 2.17 13.11 -2.75
N ASN A 123 3.29 13.75 -3.05
CA ASN A 123 3.67 14.11 -4.42
C ASN A 123 4.19 12.89 -5.19
N PHE A 124 3.70 12.71 -6.42
CA PHE A 124 4.07 11.58 -7.28
C PHE A 124 5.56 11.55 -7.65
N GLU A 125 6.17 12.71 -7.90
CA GLU A 125 7.61 12.83 -8.18
C GLU A 125 8.44 12.35 -6.99
N THR A 126 8.04 12.70 -5.77
CA THR A 126 8.69 12.23 -4.53
C THR A 126 8.62 10.71 -4.43
N LEU A 127 7.46 10.12 -4.75
CA LEU A 127 7.27 8.68 -4.74
C LEU A 127 8.15 7.98 -5.79
N LEU A 128 8.23 8.51 -7.01
CA LEU A 128 9.12 7.98 -8.06
C LEU A 128 10.60 8.09 -7.68
N THR A 129 11.00 9.21 -7.09
CA THR A 129 12.37 9.42 -6.62
C THR A 129 12.75 8.42 -5.53
N TYR A 130 11.82 8.14 -4.62
CA TYR A 130 12.01 7.08 -3.63
C TYR A 130 12.20 5.72 -4.30
N LEU A 131 11.32 5.35 -5.25
CA LEU A 131 11.37 4.06 -5.93
C LEU A 131 12.66 3.83 -6.71
N ALA A 132 13.26 4.90 -7.25
CA ALA A 132 14.57 4.83 -7.93
C ALA A 132 15.70 4.32 -7.01
N THR A 133 15.54 4.45 -5.71
CA THR A 133 16.51 4.03 -4.69
C THR A 133 16.00 2.92 -3.78
N ASP A 134 14.77 2.46 -4.01
CA ASP A 134 14.15 1.42 -3.18
C ASP A 134 14.84 0.06 -3.36
N PRO A 135 15.31 -0.58 -2.29
CA PRO A 135 16.01 -1.85 -2.40
C PRO A 135 15.21 -2.98 -3.05
N ALA A 136 13.88 -3.04 -2.82
CA ALA A 136 13.04 -4.05 -3.45
C ALA A 136 12.98 -3.84 -4.96
N MET A 137 12.79 -2.60 -5.42
CA MET A 137 12.76 -2.25 -6.83
C MET A 137 14.12 -2.43 -7.50
N LEU A 138 15.23 -2.05 -6.85
CA LEU A 138 16.58 -2.24 -7.36
C LEU A 138 16.86 -3.72 -7.66
N TYR A 139 16.49 -4.61 -6.74
CA TYR A 139 16.67 -6.06 -6.96
C TYR A 139 15.69 -6.62 -7.99
N TYR A 140 14.45 -6.17 -7.99
CA TYR A 140 13.42 -6.66 -8.90
C TYR A 140 13.75 -6.36 -10.37
N LEU A 141 14.36 -5.21 -10.65
CA LEU A 141 14.77 -4.78 -11.99
C LEU A 141 16.24 -5.08 -12.31
N ASP A 142 16.95 -5.82 -11.46
CA ASP A 142 18.37 -6.15 -11.59
C ASP A 142 19.29 -4.91 -11.67
N ASN A 143 18.84 -3.77 -11.17
CA ASN A 143 19.53 -2.49 -11.27
C ASN A 143 20.76 -2.42 -10.34
N GLN A 144 20.84 -3.26 -9.31
CA GLN A 144 22.03 -3.44 -8.47
C GLN A 144 23.24 -4.00 -9.26
N LEU A 145 23.01 -4.56 -10.45
CA LEU A 145 24.06 -5.07 -11.33
C LEU A 145 24.58 -3.99 -12.30
N SER A 146 23.96 -2.80 -12.33
CA SER A 146 24.34 -1.72 -13.22
C SER A 146 25.71 -1.16 -12.83
N HIS A 147 26.62 -1.08 -13.80
CA HIS A 147 27.94 -0.47 -13.62
C HIS A 147 28.42 0.18 -14.94
N LYS A 148 29.53 0.93 -14.88
CA LYS A 148 30.05 1.76 -15.99
C LYS A 148 30.17 1.03 -17.33
N GLU A 149 30.52 -0.25 -17.32
CA GLU A 149 30.76 -1.04 -18.54
C GLU A 149 29.51 -1.88 -18.95
N ALA A 150 28.52 -2.00 -18.08
CA ALA A 150 27.26 -2.71 -18.32
C ALA A 150 26.11 -1.98 -17.63
N VAL A 151 25.63 -0.93 -18.28
CA VAL A 151 24.50 -0.13 -17.77
C VAL A 151 23.21 -0.93 -17.93
N ASN A 152 22.46 -1.08 -16.82
CA ASN A 152 21.14 -1.66 -16.83
C ASN A 152 20.09 -0.56 -17.07
N GLU A 153 19.32 -0.68 -18.14
CA GLU A 153 18.32 0.30 -18.55
C GLU A 153 16.90 0.01 -18.02
N ASN A 154 16.70 -1.12 -17.34
CA ASN A 154 15.37 -1.59 -16.94
C ASN A 154 14.59 -0.54 -16.14
N TRP A 155 15.22 0.13 -15.17
CA TRP A 155 14.56 1.19 -14.41
C TRP A 155 14.06 2.33 -15.31
N GLY A 156 14.92 2.82 -16.22
CA GLY A 156 14.53 3.90 -17.14
C GLY A 156 13.39 3.48 -18.06
N ARG A 157 13.40 2.25 -18.55
CA ARG A 157 12.35 1.70 -19.37
C ARG A 157 11.03 1.58 -18.60
N GLU A 158 11.06 0.95 -17.43
CA GLU A 158 9.85 0.80 -16.60
C GLU A 158 9.28 2.16 -16.16
N LEU A 159 10.16 3.12 -15.86
CA LEU A 159 9.75 4.49 -15.53
C LEU A 159 8.94 5.13 -16.67
N LEU A 160 9.39 4.98 -17.90
CA LEU A 160 8.75 5.57 -19.06
C LEU A 160 7.55 4.75 -19.56
N GLU A 161 7.66 3.43 -19.57
CA GLU A 161 6.66 2.55 -20.16
C GLU A 161 5.50 2.25 -19.21
N LEU A 162 5.77 1.97 -17.93
CA LEU A 162 4.75 1.51 -16.98
C LEU A 162 4.43 2.53 -15.89
N PHE A 163 5.43 3.23 -15.37
CA PHE A 163 5.25 4.00 -14.14
C PHE A 163 4.81 5.46 -14.38
N SER A 164 5.03 6.01 -15.57
CA SER A 164 4.67 7.40 -15.85
C SER A 164 3.95 7.61 -17.18
N LEU A 165 4.61 7.42 -18.32
CA LEU A 165 4.07 7.80 -19.63
C LEU A 165 3.21 6.73 -20.30
N SER A 166 3.25 5.49 -19.82
CA SER A 166 2.51 4.38 -20.42
C SER A 166 2.74 4.24 -21.95
N LEU A 167 4.01 4.26 -22.36
CA LEU A 167 4.40 4.28 -23.79
C LEU A 167 3.90 3.08 -24.62
N ILE A 168 3.37 2.06 -23.97
CA ILE A 168 2.76 0.90 -24.62
C ILE A 168 1.47 1.28 -25.38
N HIS A 169 0.89 2.42 -25.03
CA HIS A 169 -0.40 2.90 -25.58
C HIS A 169 -0.28 4.15 -26.45
N ILE A 170 0.92 4.56 -26.79
CA ILE A 170 1.15 5.69 -27.73
C ILE A 170 1.36 5.17 -29.14
#